data_956fea4c2df0b9b5bde23ed81cc5d8f3
#
_entry.id   956fea4c2df0b9b5bde23ed81cc5d8f3
#
_cell.length_a   1.000
_cell.length_b   1.000
_cell.length_c   1.000
_cell.angle_alpha   90.00
_cell.angle_beta   90.00
_cell.angle_gamma   90.00
#
_symmetry.space_group_name_H-M   'P 1'
#
loop_
_entity.id
_entity.type
_entity.pdbx_description
1 polymer ?
#
loop_
_entity_poly.entity_id
_entity_poly.type
_entity_poly.pdbx_seq_one_letter_code
_entity_poly.pdbx_strand_id
1 'polypeptide(L)'
;MTLQEQINSINCSGNGVKGTGLAGCRIDRKRVTALGLLQKGFILTQLIDKDYMDELIQDGTLIMLQGVVTFEDATADDNIVTRAGSGIKSVAGKNPYEYVATFDNGVNFHKALTSLSGYENYDMILFDVDNTMWLTKTKSGQSKGFAMGMFENGKYMGANGTDLASQTVTFQLIERYEIDDLMSWVASDKLDFSYSELKGVNETVVTVSPIAPAATTITVSVYLLDKTHPVEGLLPADFLVTKNG
;
A
#
# COMPACT_ATOMS: atom_id res chain seq x y z
N MET A 1 13.48 14.93 14.24
CA MET A 1 13.86 14.12 13.05
C MET A 1 13.07 14.64 11.87
N THR A 2 13.68 14.83 10.73
CA THR A 2 13.00 15.22 9.49
C THR A 2 12.71 13.97 8.65
N LEU A 3 11.77 14.05 7.69
CA LEU A 3 11.50 12.95 6.74
C LEU A 3 12.78 12.49 6.04
N GLN A 4 13.66 13.41 5.67
CA GLN A 4 14.93 13.09 5.01
C GLN A 4 15.88 12.29 5.89
N GLU A 5 15.86 12.54 7.22
CA GLU A 5 16.65 11.79 8.20
C GLU A 5 16.03 10.42 8.52
N GLN A 6 14.71 10.28 8.36
CA GLN A 6 14.00 9.04 8.58
C GLN A 6 14.26 8.02 7.46
N ILE A 7 14.31 8.50 6.21
CA ILE A 7 14.45 7.66 5.03
C ILE A 7 15.92 7.30 4.82
N ASN A 8 16.16 6.01 4.62
CA ASN A 8 17.50 5.43 4.43
C ASN A 8 18.46 5.70 5.62
N SER A 9 17.92 5.80 6.81
CA SER A 9 18.65 6.22 8.01
C SER A 9 19.61 5.18 8.59
N ILE A 10 20.11 4.26 7.79
CA ILE A 10 21.18 3.38 8.24
C ILE A 10 22.51 4.10 8.06
N ASN A 11 23.19 4.32 9.17
CA ASN A 11 24.56 4.80 9.20
C ASN A 11 25.53 3.75 8.62
N CYS A 12 25.46 3.55 7.33
CA CYS A 12 26.49 2.87 6.60
C CYS A 12 27.57 3.89 6.27
N SER A 13 28.56 4.00 7.15
CA SER A 13 29.76 4.80 6.90
C SER A 13 30.64 4.11 5.83
N GLY A 14 30.15 4.02 4.63
CA GLY A 14 30.88 3.35 3.55
C GLY A 14 30.28 3.72 2.22
N ASN A 15 31.08 4.42 1.46
CA ASN A 15 30.91 4.75 0.06
C ASN A 15 29.79 4.05 -0.69
N GLY A 16 28.77 4.81 -0.94
CA GLY A 16 27.79 4.78 -2.01
C GLY A 16 27.46 3.46 -2.71
N VAL A 17 26.46 3.54 -3.47
CA VAL A 17 25.75 2.54 -4.30
C VAL A 17 26.62 1.48 -5.04
N LYS A 18 27.93 1.62 -5.07
CA LYS A 18 28.89 0.67 -5.68
C LYS A 18 29.59 -0.27 -4.69
N GLY A 19 29.26 -0.19 -3.40
CA GLY A 19 29.73 -1.15 -2.41
C GLY A 19 29.10 -2.51 -2.69
N THR A 20 29.90 -3.57 -2.72
CA THR A 20 29.46 -4.94 -2.93
C THR A 20 28.69 -5.53 -1.73
N GLY A 21 28.27 -4.71 -0.78
CA GLY A 21 27.40 -5.11 0.34
C GLY A 21 28.05 -6.01 1.40
N LEU A 22 29.37 -6.08 1.45
CA LEU A 22 30.07 -7.05 2.31
C LEU A 22 30.35 -6.59 3.74
N ALA A 23 30.04 -5.37 4.10
CA ALA A 23 30.37 -4.85 5.43
C ALA A 23 29.16 -4.29 6.18
N GLY A 24 28.31 -5.15 6.70
CA GLY A 24 27.35 -4.78 7.76
C GLY A 24 26.19 -3.86 7.39
N CYS A 25 26.10 -3.43 6.13
CA CYS A 25 25.09 -2.51 5.62
C CYS A 25 24.14 -3.15 4.63
N ARG A 26 23.94 -4.46 4.73
CA ARG A 26 22.98 -5.15 3.86
C ARG A 26 21.58 -4.98 4.41
N ILE A 27 20.72 -4.30 3.63
CA ILE A 27 19.30 -4.26 3.87
C ILE A 27 18.64 -5.03 2.76
N ASP A 28 18.03 -6.12 3.14
CA ASP A 28 17.24 -6.94 2.24
C ASP A 28 15.76 -6.72 2.56
N ARG A 29 14.96 -6.51 1.53
CA ARG A 29 13.51 -6.59 1.68
C ARG A 29 13.13 -8.00 2.14
N LYS A 30 12.48 -8.07 3.28
CA LYS A 30 11.92 -9.31 3.82
C LYS A 30 10.61 -9.65 3.12
N ARG A 31 9.94 -10.70 3.60
CA ARG A 31 8.62 -11.07 3.11
C ARG A 31 7.64 -9.91 3.28
N VAL A 32 7.00 -9.49 2.20
CA VAL A 32 5.96 -8.47 2.20
C VAL A 32 4.72 -9.02 2.90
N THR A 33 4.14 -8.25 3.82
CA THR A 33 2.99 -8.62 4.64
C THR A 33 1.81 -7.66 4.49
N ALA A 34 2.07 -6.44 4.03
CA ALA A 34 1.04 -5.48 3.71
C ALA A 34 1.45 -4.57 2.55
N LEU A 35 0.46 -4.05 1.85
CA LEU A 35 0.61 -3.12 0.74
C LEU A 35 -0.17 -1.85 1.07
N GLY A 36 0.38 -0.70 0.72
CA GLY A 36 -0.34 0.57 0.70
C GLY A 36 -0.51 1.05 -0.73
N LEU A 37 -1.73 1.36 -1.12
CA LEU A 37 -2.06 2.01 -2.37
C LEU A 37 -2.16 3.52 -2.10
N LEU A 38 -1.14 4.25 -2.48
CA LEU A 38 -1.05 5.70 -2.34
C LEU A 38 -1.60 6.36 -3.60
N GLN A 39 -2.33 7.45 -3.49
CA GLN A 39 -2.81 8.19 -4.65
C GLN A 39 -1.65 8.49 -5.62
N LYS A 40 -1.88 8.29 -6.91
CA LYS A 40 -0.83 8.40 -7.94
C LYS A 40 -0.13 9.76 -7.93
N GLY A 41 1.19 9.71 -7.88
CA GLY A 41 2.03 10.91 -7.88
C GLY A 41 2.03 11.67 -6.55
N PHE A 42 1.41 11.14 -5.51
CA PHE A 42 1.43 11.77 -4.19
C PHE A 42 2.84 11.77 -3.61
N ILE A 43 3.28 12.92 -3.16
CA ILE A 43 4.60 13.11 -2.55
C ILE A 43 4.45 13.16 -1.04
N LEU A 44 5.14 12.27 -0.34
CA LEU A 44 5.23 12.31 1.10
C LEU A 44 6.09 13.50 1.52
N THR A 45 5.51 14.43 2.25
CA THR A 45 6.15 15.70 2.63
C THR A 45 6.44 15.83 4.12
N GLN A 46 5.76 15.03 4.94
CA GLN A 46 5.87 15.07 6.40
C GLN A 46 6.63 13.84 6.91
N LEU A 47 7.01 13.88 8.18
CA LEU A 47 7.53 12.74 8.90
C LEU A 47 6.51 11.59 8.82
N ILE A 48 6.99 10.38 8.53
CA ILE A 48 6.13 9.20 8.46
C ILE A 48 5.94 8.69 9.89
N ASP A 49 4.89 9.17 10.53
CA ASP A 49 4.41 8.75 11.84
C ASP A 49 2.97 8.24 11.74
N LYS A 50 2.46 7.74 12.85
CA LYS A 50 1.12 7.16 12.88
C LYS A 50 0.04 8.17 12.53
N ASP A 51 0.12 9.38 13.09
CA ASP A 51 -0.89 10.42 12.90
C ASP A 51 -0.97 10.83 11.42
N TYR A 52 0.17 11.01 10.76
CA TYR A 52 0.22 11.32 9.33
C TYR A 52 -0.33 10.19 8.45
N MET A 53 0.01 8.94 8.76
CA MET A 53 -0.49 7.80 8.01
C MET A 53 -2.00 7.61 8.21
N ASP A 54 -2.52 7.82 9.41
CA ASP A 54 -3.94 7.78 9.71
C ASP A 54 -4.70 8.92 9.00
N GLU A 55 -4.13 10.13 8.91
CA GLU A 55 -4.67 11.24 8.11
C GLU A 55 -4.80 10.86 6.63
N LEU A 56 -3.74 10.30 6.04
CA LEU A 56 -3.78 9.86 4.64
C LEU A 56 -4.82 8.76 4.39
N ILE A 57 -5.06 7.89 5.37
CA ILE A 57 -6.09 6.85 5.28
C ILE A 57 -7.49 7.47 5.38
N GLN A 58 -7.70 8.41 6.29
CA GLN A 58 -8.98 9.09 6.48
C GLN A 58 -9.38 9.91 5.25
N ASP A 59 -8.42 10.56 4.62
CA ASP A 59 -8.62 11.33 3.39
C ASP A 59 -8.81 10.46 2.14
N GLY A 60 -8.60 9.14 2.26
CA GLY A 60 -8.64 8.22 1.12
C GLY A 60 -7.41 8.32 0.20
N THR A 61 -6.39 9.07 0.59
CA THR A 61 -5.12 9.20 -0.16
C THR A 61 -4.31 7.91 -0.07
N LEU A 62 -4.43 7.17 1.04
CA LEU A 62 -3.78 5.88 1.26
C LEU A 62 -4.81 4.81 1.56
N ILE A 63 -4.74 3.69 0.85
CA ILE A 63 -5.55 2.49 1.09
C ILE A 63 -4.62 1.36 1.52
N MET A 64 -4.84 0.81 2.72
CA MET A 64 -4.03 -0.28 3.24
C MET A 64 -4.65 -1.64 2.89
N LEU A 65 -3.85 -2.51 2.28
CA LEU A 65 -4.16 -3.90 1.99
C LEU A 65 -3.30 -4.78 2.89
N GLN A 66 -3.89 -5.28 3.96
CA GLN A 66 -3.23 -6.14 4.95
C GLN A 66 -3.52 -7.61 4.69
N GLY A 67 -2.74 -8.50 5.30
CA GLY A 67 -2.97 -9.94 5.21
C GLY A 67 -2.41 -10.57 3.94
N VAL A 68 -1.29 -10.05 3.44
CA VAL A 68 -0.57 -10.68 2.32
C VAL A 68 0.01 -12.02 2.78
N VAL A 69 -0.48 -13.09 2.19
CA VAL A 69 0.00 -14.47 2.45
C VAL A 69 1.25 -14.78 1.64
N THR A 70 1.21 -14.50 0.34
CA THR A 70 2.36 -14.62 -0.56
C THR A 70 2.54 -13.34 -1.38
N PHE A 71 3.79 -13.04 -1.71
CA PHE A 71 4.15 -11.95 -2.60
C PHE A 71 5.26 -12.45 -3.52
N GLU A 72 4.93 -12.68 -4.78
CA GLU A 72 5.79 -13.35 -5.73
C GLU A 72 6.16 -12.43 -6.88
N ASP A 73 7.40 -12.58 -7.36
CA ASP A 73 7.87 -11.91 -8.57
C ASP A 73 7.41 -12.73 -9.78
N ALA A 74 6.55 -12.14 -10.59
CA ALA A 74 6.02 -12.69 -11.84
C ALA A 74 6.60 -11.97 -13.07
N THR A 75 7.67 -11.20 -12.88
CA THR A 75 8.31 -10.43 -13.95
C THR A 75 8.76 -11.35 -15.08
N ALA A 76 8.32 -11.07 -16.29
CA ALA A 76 8.77 -11.79 -17.47
C ALA A 76 10.26 -11.51 -17.76
N ASP A 77 10.95 -12.48 -18.32
CA ASP A 77 12.35 -12.34 -18.73
C ASP A 77 12.53 -11.16 -19.70
N ASP A 78 13.67 -10.48 -19.58
CA ASP A 78 14.04 -9.40 -20.49
C ASP A 78 14.17 -9.91 -21.93
N ASN A 79 13.79 -9.07 -22.89
CA ASN A 79 13.89 -9.38 -24.31
C ASN A 79 15.35 -9.43 -24.76
N ILE A 80 15.88 -10.61 -25.05
CA ILE A 80 17.26 -10.81 -25.50
C ILE A 80 17.28 -11.08 -26.99
N VAL A 81 18.04 -10.27 -27.72
CA VAL A 81 18.28 -10.45 -29.15
C VAL A 81 19.72 -10.92 -29.38
N THR A 82 19.86 -11.98 -30.18
CA THR A 82 21.18 -12.47 -30.62
C THR A 82 21.50 -11.89 -31.99
N ARG A 83 22.62 -11.21 -32.12
CA ARG A 83 23.06 -10.66 -33.41
C ARG A 83 23.43 -11.80 -34.35
N ALA A 84 22.80 -11.78 -35.54
CA ALA A 84 23.12 -12.73 -36.57
C ALA A 84 24.61 -12.60 -37.00
N GLY A 85 25.31 -13.71 -37.11
CA GLY A 85 26.70 -13.74 -37.52
C GLY A 85 27.75 -13.65 -36.42
N SER A 86 27.48 -12.99 -35.30
CA SER A 86 28.44 -12.86 -34.19
C SER A 86 28.07 -13.70 -32.95
N GLY A 87 26.81 -14.13 -32.85
CA GLY A 87 26.30 -14.83 -31.65
C GLY A 87 26.24 -13.99 -30.40
N ILE A 88 26.55 -12.71 -30.48
CA ILE A 88 26.54 -11.78 -29.32
C ILE A 88 25.08 -11.50 -28.93
N LYS A 89 24.77 -11.73 -27.65
CA LYS A 89 23.47 -11.43 -27.05
C LYS A 89 23.44 -9.98 -26.55
N SER A 90 22.36 -9.28 -26.80
CA SER A 90 22.09 -7.95 -26.26
C SER A 90 20.65 -7.86 -25.76
N VAL A 91 20.43 -7.12 -24.69
CA VAL A 91 19.08 -6.85 -24.18
C VAL A 91 18.45 -5.81 -25.11
N ALA A 92 17.36 -6.20 -25.77
CA ALA A 92 16.60 -5.33 -26.68
C ALA A 92 15.55 -4.51 -25.94
N GLY A 93 15.08 -5.00 -24.80
CA GLY A 93 14.12 -4.29 -23.94
C GLY A 93 14.01 -4.97 -22.60
N LYS A 94 13.77 -4.17 -21.56
CA LYS A 94 13.51 -4.65 -20.21
C LYS A 94 12.00 -4.64 -19.96
N ASN A 95 11.46 -5.74 -19.46
CA ASN A 95 10.07 -5.79 -19.05
C ASN A 95 9.85 -5.04 -17.71
N PRO A 96 8.70 -4.39 -17.49
CA PRO A 96 8.37 -3.80 -16.19
C PRO A 96 8.31 -4.91 -15.12
N TYR A 97 8.56 -4.54 -13.87
CA TYR A 97 8.40 -5.49 -12.76
C TYR A 97 6.93 -5.82 -12.58
N GLU A 98 6.63 -7.10 -12.42
CA GLU A 98 5.30 -7.62 -12.14
C GLU A 98 5.32 -8.47 -10.88
N TYR A 99 4.37 -8.23 -9.99
CA TYR A 99 4.23 -8.95 -8.74
C TYR A 99 2.82 -9.48 -8.57
N VAL A 100 2.71 -10.64 -7.96
CA VAL A 100 1.44 -11.25 -7.57
C VAL A 100 1.38 -11.38 -6.06
N ALA A 101 0.38 -10.77 -5.45
CA ALA A 101 0.07 -10.92 -4.03
C ALA A 101 -1.15 -11.80 -3.84
N THR A 102 -1.10 -12.72 -2.87
CA THR A 102 -2.23 -13.55 -2.47
C THR A 102 -2.72 -13.12 -1.09
N PHE A 103 -4.03 -13.04 -0.95
CA PHE A 103 -4.73 -12.71 0.30
C PHE A 103 -5.73 -13.80 0.66
N ASP A 104 -6.08 -13.91 1.94
CA ASP A 104 -7.11 -14.81 2.48
C ASP A 104 -8.22 -14.07 3.23
N ASN A 105 -8.42 -12.80 2.94
CA ASN A 105 -9.30 -11.88 3.68
C ASN A 105 -10.81 -12.04 3.37
N GLY A 106 -11.20 -13.03 2.56
CA GLY A 106 -12.59 -13.39 2.31
C GLY A 106 -13.31 -12.54 1.24
N VAL A 107 -14.62 -12.83 1.05
CA VAL A 107 -15.41 -12.32 -0.08
C VAL A 107 -15.58 -10.80 -0.08
N ASN A 108 -15.75 -10.17 1.08
CA ASN A 108 -15.95 -8.72 1.13
C ASN A 108 -14.68 -7.96 0.72
N PHE A 109 -13.53 -8.46 1.11
CA PHE A 109 -12.24 -7.93 0.67
C PHE A 109 -12.06 -8.08 -0.85
N HIS A 110 -12.44 -9.24 -1.41
CA HIS A 110 -12.42 -9.44 -2.86
C HIS A 110 -13.31 -8.42 -3.60
N LYS A 111 -14.50 -8.13 -3.10
CA LYS A 111 -15.39 -7.11 -3.68
C LYS A 111 -14.76 -5.71 -3.62
N ALA A 112 -14.15 -5.37 -2.49
CA ALA A 112 -13.43 -4.10 -2.35
C ALA A 112 -12.27 -4.00 -3.35
N LEU A 113 -11.45 -5.04 -3.48
CA LEU A 113 -10.38 -5.09 -4.47
C LEU A 113 -10.91 -4.95 -5.91
N THR A 114 -12.05 -5.54 -6.22
CA THR A 114 -12.68 -5.43 -7.54
C THR A 114 -13.05 -3.98 -7.86
N SER A 115 -13.47 -3.20 -6.88
CA SER A 115 -13.76 -1.77 -7.06
C SER A 115 -12.51 -0.91 -7.31
N LEU A 116 -11.33 -1.38 -6.88
CA LEU A 116 -10.05 -0.72 -7.09
C LEU A 116 -9.33 -1.18 -8.37
N SER A 117 -9.74 -2.33 -8.92
CA SER A 117 -9.11 -2.96 -10.09
C SER A 117 -9.30 -2.14 -11.36
N GLY A 118 -8.32 -2.17 -12.25
CA GLY A 118 -8.38 -1.49 -13.56
C GLY A 118 -8.03 -0.01 -13.54
N TYR A 119 -7.65 0.55 -12.41
CA TYR A 119 -7.30 1.97 -12.28
C TYR A 119 -5.80 2.18 -12.11
N GLU A 120 -5.20 2.92 -13.00
CA GLU A 120 -3.83 3.42 -12.90
C GLU A 120 -3.72 4.60 -11.89
N ASN A 121 -4.50 4.58 -10.82
CA ASN A 121 -4.68 5.74 -9.94
C ASN A 121 -3.82 5.69 -8.68
N TYR A 122 -3.00 4.64 -8.56
CA TYR A 122 -2.25 4.42 -7.33
C TYR A 122 -0.77 4.21 -7.60
N ASP A 123 0.04 4.64 -6.65
CA ASP A 123 1.43 4.24 -6.47
C ASP A 123 1.48 3.26 -5.29
N MET A 124 2.44 2.35 -5.25
CA MET A 124 2.49 1.29 -4.25
C MET A 124 3.59 1.55 -3.22
N ILE A 125 3.26 1.35 -1.95
CA ILE A 125 4.24 1.21 -0.86
C ILE A 125 4.13 -0.20 -0.29
N LEU A 126 5.24 -0.73 0.24
CA LEU A 126 5.29 -2.09 0.76
C LEU A 126 5.69 -2.06 2.23
N PHE A 127 5.11 -2.97 3.01
CA PHE A 127 5.55 -3.25 4.37
C PHE A 127 5.99 -4.71 4.47
N ASP A 128 7.15 -4.93 5.03
CA ASP A 128 7.65 -6.27 5.25
C ASP A 128 7.37 -6.78 6.67
N VAL A 129 7.73 -8.04 6.92
CA VAL A 129 7.48 -8.71 8.19
C VAL A 129 8.21 -8.05 9.37
N ASP A 130 9.29 -7.33 9.13
CA ASP A 130 10.04 -6.59 10.14
C ASP A 130 9.46 -5.16 10.35
N ASN A 131 8.32 -4.85 9.77
CA ASN A 131 7.71 -3.52 9.77
C ASN A 131 8.55 -2.45 9.08
N THR A 132 9.42 -2.83 8.13
CA THR A 132 10.13 -1.87 7.29
C THR A 132 9.22 -1.42 6.16
N MET A 133 9.06 -0.12 6.01
CA MET A 133 8.30 0.48 4.91
C MET A 133 9.22 0.72 3.72
N TRP A 134 8.85 0.19 2.56
CA TRP A 134 9.57 0.32 1.29
C TRP A 134 8.83 1.27 0.36
N LEU A 135 9.56 2.21 -0.18
CA LEU A 135 9.08 3.27 -1.05
C LEU A 135 10.16 3.66 -2.07
N THR A 136 9.88 4.63 -2.91
CA THR A 136 10.85 5.14 -3.87
C THR A 136 11.01 6.66 -3.74
N LYS A 137 11.91 7.21 -4.54
CA LYS A 137 12.11 8.65 -4.68
C LYS A 137 11.88 9.08 -6.11
N THR A 138 11.47 10.34 -6.27
CA THR A 138 11.54 11.01 -7.57
C THR A 138 12.99 11.27 -7.93
N LYS A 139 13.26 11.59 -9.20
CA LYS A 139 14.60 12.05 -9.65
C LYS A 139 15.06 13.31 -8.93
N SER A 140 14.14 14.10 -8.39
CA SER A 140 14.44 15.28 -7.55
C SER A 140 14.65 14.95 -6.07
N GLY A 141 14.55 13.67 -5.68
CA GLY A 141 14.81 13.20 -4.32
C GLY A 141 13.62 13.23 -3.37
N GLN A 142 12.42 13.56 -3.87
CA GLN A 142 11.19 13.55 -3.06
C GLN A 142 10.67 12.12 -2.90
N SER A 143 10.12 11.79 -1.74
CA SER A 143 9.63 10.45 -1.41
C SER A 143 8.22 10.21 -1.92
N LYS A 144 7.99 9.06 -2.53
CA LYS A 144 6.70 8.63 -3.08
C LYS A 144 6.57 7.10 -3.09
N GLY A 145 5.38 6.60 -3.42
CA GLY A 145 5.19 5.18 -3.75
C GLY A 145 5.83 4.80 -5.10
N PHE A 146 5.99 3.50 -5.35
CA PHE A 146 6.41 2.98 -6.65
C PHE A 146 5.30 3.19 -7.68
N ALA A 147 5.63 3.73 -8.84
CA ALA A 147 4.67 4.02 -9.89
C ALA A 147 4.05 2.73 -10.44
N MET A 148 2.75 2.57 -10.24
CA MET A 148 2.00 1.40 -10.66
C MET A 148 1.26 1.69 -11.98
N GLY A 149 1.37 0.77 -12.95
CA GLY A 149 0.70 0.85 -14.26
C GLY A 149 -0.51 -0.05 -14.36
N MET A 150 -0.51 -1.14 -13.63
CA MET A 150 -1.61 -2.09 -13.61
C MET A 150 -1.88 -2.54 -12.18
N PHE A 151 -3.15 -2.61 -11.86
CA PHE A 151 -3.67 -3.25 -10.65
C PHE A 151 -4.86 -4.09 -11.08
N GLU A 152 -4.68 -5.41 -11.10
CA GLU A 152 -5.70 -6.35 -11.52
C GLU A 152 -6.06 -7.29 -10.39
N ASN A 153 -7.34 -7.31 -10.02
CA ASN A 153 -7.87 -8.27 -9.09
C ASN A 153 -8.18 -9.59 -9.83
N GLY A 154 -7.47 -10.64 -9.45
CA GLY A 154 -7.68 -11.98 -9.99
C GLY A 154 -9.00 -12.62 -9.55
N LYS A 155 -9.22 -13.85 -9.95
CA LYS A 155 -10.42 -14.59 -9.57
C LYS A 155 -10.41 -14.93 -8.09
N TYR A 156 -11.57 -14.79 -7.45
CA TYR A 156 -11.77 -15.34 -6.11
C TYR A 156 -11.81 -16.87 -6.19
N MET A 157 -10.91 -17.51 -5.49
CA MET A 157 -10.87 -18.97 -5.38
C MET A 157 -11.53 -19.36 -4.05
N GLY A 158 -12.70 -19.97 -4.13
CA GLY A 158 -13.37 -20.53 -2.96
C GLY A 158 -12.58 -21.68 -2.33
N ALA A 159 -12.80 -21.92 -1.05
CA ALA A 159 -12.20 -23.05 -0.36
C ALA A 159 -12.53 -24.38 -1.07
N ASN A 160 -11.52 -25.22 -1.26
CA ASN A 160 -11.65 -26.51 -1.93
C ASN A 160 -10.96 -27.61 -1.10
N GLY A 161 -11.73 -28.25 -0.25
CA GLY A 161 -11.28 -29.38 0.55
C GLY A 161 -10.10 -29.06 1.48
N THR A 162 -8.91 -29.00 0.93
CA THR A 162 -7.66 -28.70 1.66
C THR A 162 -7.19 -27.28 1.53
N ASP A 163 -7.68 -26.54 0.51
CA ASP A 163 -7.21 -25.19 0.22
C ASP A 163 -8.15 -24.15 0.83
N LEU A 164 -7.59 -23.16 1.48
CA LEU A 164 -8.32 -22.01 1.97
C LEU A 164 -8.80 -21.13 0.80
N ALA A 165 -9.89 -20.42 1.03
CA ALA A 165 -10.34 -19.42 0.07
C ALA A 165 -9.27 -18.31 -0.05
N SER A 166 -8.89 -17.98 -1.27
CA SER A 166 -7.88 -16.98 -1.53
C SER A 166 -8.23 -16.10 -2.72
N GLN A 167 -7.64 -14.93 -2.79
CA GLN A 167 -7.69 -14.02 -3.92
C GLN A 167 -6.29 -13.56 -4.27
N THR A 168 -6.02 -13.43 -5.55
CA THR A 168 -4.76 -12.92 -6.07
C THR A 168 -4.95 -11.54 -6.64
N VAL A 169 -3.93 -10.70 -6.50
CA VAL A 169 -3.86 -9.38 -7.13
C VAL A 169 -2.54 -9.28 -7.86
N THR A 170 -2.59 -8.87 -9.11
CA THR A 170 -1.40 -8.65 -9.94
C THR A 170 -1.13 -7.16 -10.04
N PHE A 171 0.12 -6.78 -9.81
CA PHE A 171 0.60 -5.40 -9.94
C PHE A 171 1.72 -5.34 -10.96
N GLN A 172 1.71 -4.30 -11.78
CA GLN A 172 2.82 -4.01 -12.66
C GLN A 172 3.40 -2.63 -12.34
N LEU A 173 4.70 -2.56 -12.11
CA LEU A 173 5.41 -1.31 -11.84
C LEU A 173 6.02 -0.80 -13.13
N ILE A 174 5.64 0.41 -13.52
CA ILE A 174 6.01 0.97 -14.85
C ILE A 174 7.49 1.26 -14.92
N GLU A 175 8.06 1.82 -13.86
CA GLU A 175 9.37 2.45 -13.88
C GLU A 175 10.42 1.56 -13.17
N ARG A 176 11.13 0.74 -13.91
CA ARG A 176 12.16 -0.16 -13.34
C ARG A 176 13.22 0.58 -12.52
N TYR A 177 13.62 1.76 -12.92
CA TYR A 177 14.64 2.54 -12.20
C TYR A 177 14.22 2.91 -10.77
N GLU A 178 12.92 2.93 -10.47
CA GLU A 178 12.42 3.19 -9.12
C GLU A 178 12.81 2.06 -8.14
N ILE A 179 12.91 0.83 -8.65
CA ILE A 179 13.40 -0.31 -7.86
C ILE A 179 14.92 -0.42 -8.00
N ASP A 180 15.44 -0.34 -9.21
CA ASP A 180 16.86 -0.61 -9.50
C ASP A 180 17.79 0.46 -8.86
N ASP A 181 17.36 1.74 -8.88
CA ASP A 181 18.23 2.86 -8.53
C ASP A 181 17.70 3.72 -7.35
N LEU A 182 16.38 3.87 -7.21
CA LEU A 182 15.77 4.84 -6.30
C LEU A 182 15.00 4.21 -5.13
N MET A 183 15.02 2.88 -5.01
CA MET A 183 14.36 2.21 -3.89
C MET A 183 14.89 2.75 -2.56
N SER A 184 13.97 3.07 -1.69
CA SER A 184 14.21 3.67 -0.39
C SER A 184 13.40 2.94 0.67
N TRP A 185 13.76 3.11 1.92
CA TRP A 185 13.08 2.46 3.03
C TRP A 185 13.02 3.35 4.26
N VAL A 186 12.05 3.07 5.12
CA VAL A 186 12.00 3.57 6.49
C VAL A 186 12.11 2.35 7.40
N ALA A 187 13.16 2.30 8.20
CA ALA A 187 13.39 1.17 9.08
C ALA A 187 12.37 1.15 10.24
N SER A 188 12.06 -0.02 10.74
CA SER A 188 11.08 -0.24 11.81
C SER A 188 11.36 0.58 13.07
N ASP A 189 12.62 0.78 13.42
CA ASP A 189 13.03 1.60 14.59
C ASP A 189 12.80 3.10 14.41
N LYS A 190 12.42 3.53 13.21
CA LYS A 190 12.10 4.91 12.84
C LYS A 190 10.60 5.15 12.62
N LEU A 191 9.81 4.08 12.68
CA LEU A 191 8.35 4.16 12.67
C LEU A 191 7.85 4.05 14.12
N ASP A 192 6.90 4.88 14.49
CA ASP A 192 6.25 4.86 15.81
C ASP A 192 5.00 3.98 15.83
N PHE A 193 4.74 3.27 14.73
CA PHE A 193 3.58 2.40 14.53
C PHE A 193 3.96 1.07 13.87
N SER A 194 3.07 0.10 14.00
CA SER A 194 3.08 -1.11 13.18
C SER A 194 2.10 -0.95 12.01
N TYR A 195 2.43 -1.48 10.81
CA TYR A 195 1.50 -1.50 9.68
C TYR A 195 0.15 -2.13 10.04
N SER A 196 0.11 -3.06 10.99
CA SER A 196 -1.12 -3.70 11.47
C SER A 196 -2.05 -2.76 12.24
N GLU A 197 -1.55 -1.63 12.71
CA GLU A 197 -2.33 -0.59 13.38
C GLU A 197 -2.99 0.38 12.39
N LEU A 198 -2.49 0.43 11.15
CA LEU A 198 -3.06 1.23 10.08
C LEU A 198 -4.30 0.56 9.52
N LYS A 199 -5.45 0.87 10.11
CA LYS A 199 -6.73 0.26 9.73
C LYS A 199 -7.36 1.06 8.59
N GLY A 200 -7.83 0.35 7.58
CA GLY A 200 -8.61 0.95 6.50
C GLY A 200 -9.89 1.62 7.00
N VAL A 201 -10.38 2.58 6.24
CA VAL A 201 -11.69 3.21 6.48
C VAL A 201 -12.77 2.16 6.24
N ASN A 202 -13.63 1.95 7.23
CA ASN A 202 -14.81 1.12 7.06
C ASN A 202 -15.97 1.99 6.60
N GLU A 203 -16.67 1.58 5.53
CA GLU A 203 -17.92 2.21 5.19
C GLU A 203 -18.94 2.03 6.33
N THR A 204 -19.61 3.13 6.67
CA THR A 204 -20.59 3.15 7.74
C THR A 204 -21.96 3.59 7.23
N VAL A 205 -23.00 3.08 7.86
CA VAL A 205 -24.37 3.53 7.64
C VAL A 205 -24.80 4.37 8.83
N VAL A 206 -25.09 5.64 8.55
CA VAL A 206 -25.58 6.58 9.58
C VAL A 206 -27.11 6.66 9.50
N THR A 207 -27.77 6.42 10.61
CA THR A 207 -29.21 6.62 10.75
C THR A 207 -29.48 7.68 11.82
N VAL A 208 -30.41 8.57 11.53
CA VAL A 208 -30.81 9.67 12.43
C VAL A 208 -32.30 9.54 12.78
N SER A 209 -32.61 9.59 14.06
CA SER A 209 -33.99 9.52 14.55
C SER A 209 -34.17 10.35 15.84
N PRO A 210 -35.28 11.07 16.01
CA PRO A 210 -36.33 11.36 15.05
C PRO A 210 -35.95 12.50 14.10
N ILE A 211 -36.50 12.49 12.90
CA ILE A 211 -36.37 13.59 11.92
C ILE A 211 -37.63 14.49 12.03
N ALA A 212 -37.95 14.99 13.21
CA ALA A 212 -39.09 15.85 13.41
C ALA A 212 -38.64 17.33 13.61
N PRO A 213 -39.30 18.31 12.97
CA PRO A 213 -38.89 19.70 13.06
C PRO A 213 -38.87 20.27 14.48
N ALA A 214 -39.62 19.68 15.41
CA ALA A 214 -39.71 20.07 16.82
C ALA A 214 -38.85 19.21 17.76
N ALA A 215 -38.06 18.30 17.26
CA ALA A 215 -37.22 17.47 18.11
C ALA A 215 -36.10 18.31 18.78
N THR A 216 -36.02 18.23 20.10
CA THR A 216 -34.95 18.86 20.89
C THR A 216 -33.72 18.00 21.04
N THR A 217 -33.86 16.72 20.74
CA THR A 217 -32.78 15.73 20.75
C THR A 217 -32.87 14.84 19.50
N ILE A 218 -31.73 14.49 18.94
CA ILE A 218 -31.63 13.55 17.85
C ILE A 218 -30.73 12.39 18.31
N THR A 219 -31.09 11.19 17.94
CA THR A 219 -30.24 10.00 18.13
C THR A 219 -29.58 9.68 16.81
N VAL A 220 -28.26 9.69 16.80
CA VAL A 220 -27.45 9.25 15.65
C VAL A 220 -26.93 7.87 15.94
N SER A 221 -27.26 6.91 15.09
CA SER A 221 -26.76 5.54 15.19
C SER A 221 -25.88 5.26 13.97
N VAL A 222 -24.65 4.82 14.23
CA VAL A 222 -23.68 4.49 13.19
C VAL A 222 -23.40 3.00 13.25
N TYR A 223 -23.55 2.34 12.13
CA TYR A 223 -23.29 0.91 11.96
C TYR A 223 -22.28 0.70 10.84
N LEU A 224 -21.54 -0.41 10.90
CA LEU A 224 -20.81 -0.89 9.73
C LEU A 224 -21.79 -1.17 8.58
N LEU A 225 -21.30 -1.31 7.37
CA LEU A 225 -22.12 -1.52 6.16
C LEU A 225 -23.07 -2.71 6.26
N ASP A 226 -22.75 -3.69 7.10
CA ASP A 226 -23.61 -4.86 7.39
C ASP A 226 -24.86 -4.52 8.20
N LYS A 227 -24.97 -3.30 8.73
CA LYS A 227 -26.09 -2.76 9.55
C LYS A 227 -26.37 -3.54 10.85
N THR A 228 -25.46 -4.41 11.26
CA THR A 228 -25.61 -5.26 12.46
C THR A 228 -24.59 -4.92 13.54
N HIS A 229 -23.40 -4.45 13.15
CA HIS A 229 -22.36 -4.10 14.09
C HIS A 229 -22.31 -2.59 14.31
N PRO A 230 -22.65 -2.10 15.53
CA PRO A 230 -22.56 -0.67 15.85
C PRO A 230 -21.09 -0.23 15.88
N VAL A 231 -20.85 1.01 15.46
CA VAL A 231 -19.56 1.67 15.63
C VAL A 231 -19.50 2.24 17.04
N GLU A 232 -18.59 1.74 17.86
CA GLU A 232 -18.43 2.16 19.25
C GLU A 232 -17.37 3.27 19.38
N GLY A 233 -17.44 4.02 20.48
CA GLY A 233 -16.43 5.03 20.83
C GLY A 233 -16.67 6.40 20.20
N LEU A 234 -17.75 6.60 19.43
CA LEU A 234 -18.08 7.89 18.84
C LEU A 234 -18.56 8.88 19.92
N LEU A 235 -18.06 10.10 19.83
CA LEU A 235 -18.43 11.22 20.70
C LEU A 235 -19.32 12.22 19.94
N PRO A 236 -20.13 13.04 20.64
CA PRO A 236 -20.92 14.09 19.99
C PRO A 236 -20.09 15.08 19.15
N ALA A 237 -18.80 15.24 19.47
CA ALA A 237 -17.88 16.09 18.73
C ALA A 237 -17.49 15.53 17.35
N ASP A 238 -17.69 14.23 17.12
CA ASP A 238 -17.38 13.56 15.85
C ASP A 238 -18.46 13.83 14.78
N PHE A 239 -19.55 14.52 15.18
CA PHE A 239 -20.67 14.81 14.28
C PHE A 239 -20.81 16.30 14.03
N LEU A 240 -20.78 16.69 12.75
CA LEU A 240 -21.16 18.02 12.33
C LEU A 240 -22.65 18.03 11.96
N VAL A 241 -23.48 18.65 12.79
CA VAL A 241 -24.90 18.82 12.51
C VAL A 241 -25.12 20.20 11.90
N THR A 242 -25.48 20.24 10.62
CA THR A 242 -25.86 21.50 9.94
C THR A 242 -27.37 21.58 9.79
N LYS A 243 -27.95 22.70 10.19
CA LYS A 243 -29.36 23.01 9.95
C LYS A 243 -29.45 23.75 8.60
N ASN A 244 -29.94 23.03 7.59
CA ASN A 244 -30.38 23.68 6.36
C ASN A 244 -31.73 24.35 6.64
N GLY A 245 -31.75 25.68 6.50
CA GLY A 245 -32.92 26.50 6.67
C GLY A 245 -33.95 26.33 5.53
#